data_03a6b4def507fda9c102e41d7b3c7d14
#
_entry.id   03a6b4def507fda9c102e41d7b3c7d14
#
_cell.length_a   1.000
_cell.length_b   1.000
_cell.length_c   1.000
_cell.angle_alpha   90.00
_cell.angle_beta   90.00
_cell.angle_gamma   90.00
#
_symmetry.space_group_name_H-M   'P 1'
#
loop_
_entity.id
_entity.type
_entity.pdbx_description
1 polymer ?
#
loop_
_entity_poly.entity_id
_entity_poly.type
_entity_poly.pdbx_seq_one_letter_code
_entity_poly.pdbx_strand_id
1 'polypeptide(L)' 'MKRTMTIEGMMCTHCSGRVEQVLNALEGVSAVVDLQAKTATVTCEASVTDELLRQTVENAGYKVISVA' A
#
# COMPACT_ATOMS: atom_id res chain seq x y z
N MET A 1 0.53 12.93 -6.16
CA MET A 1 1.65 12.07 -6.56
C MET A 1 1.19 10.62 -6.56
N LYS A 2 1.77 9.82 -7.42
CA LYS A 2 1.37 8.43 -7.59
C LYS A 2 2.57 7.53 -7.35
N ARG A 3 2.38 6.47 -6.56
CA ARG A 3 3.41 5.49 -6.22
C ARG A 3 2.89 4.09 -6.47
N THR A 4 3.78 3.20 -6.88
CA THR A 4 3.47 1.79 -7.01
C THR A 4 4.33 1.02 -6.03
N MET A 5 3.67 0.30 -5.11
CA MET A 5 4.36 -0.48 -4.09
C MET A 5 4.24 -1.95 -4.42
N THR A 6 5.36 -2.66 -4.41
CA THR A 6 5.35 -4.12 -4.52
C THR A 6 5.33 -4.68 -3.10
N ILE A 7 4.35 -5.53 -2.83
CA ILE A 7 4.08 -6.02 -1.47
C ILE A 7 4.13 -7.54 -1.46
N GLU A 8 4.89 -8.08 -0.51
CA GLU A 8 4.99 -9.52 -0.30
C GLU A 8 4.07 -9.94 0.84
N GLY A 9 3.46 -11.11 0.72
CA GLY A 9 2.62 -11.67 1.77
C GLY A 9 1.13 -11.50 1.53
N MET A 10 0.72 -10.82 0.47
CA MET A 10 -0.68 -10.74 0.09
C MET A 10 -1.06 -12.02 -0.66
N MET A 11 -1.62 -12.99 0.05
CA MET A 11 -1.90 -14.30 -0.51
C MET A 11 -3.36 -14.52 -0.89
N CYS A 12 -4.25 -13.61 -0.52
CA CYS A 12 -5.68 -13.73 -0.83
C CYS A 12 -6.34 -12.35 -0.84
N THR A 13 -7.59 -12.31 -1.30
CA THR A 13 -8.35 -11.07 -1.39
C THR A 13 -8.55 -10.40 -0.02
N HIS A 14 -8.58 -11.19 1.04
CA HIS A 14 -8.68 -10.65 2.39
C HIS A 14 -7.44 -9.83 2.75
N CYS A 15 -6.27 -10.33 2.40
CA CYS A 15 -5.02 -9.62 2.66
C CYS A 15 -4.92 -8.34 1.84
N SER A 16 -5.25 -8.40 0.54
CA SER A 16 -5.21 -7.21 -0.31
C SER A 16 -6.21 -6.16 0.15
N GLY A 17 -7.40 -6.59 0.60
CA GLY A 17 -8.41 -5.69 1.13
C GLY A 17 -7.94 -4.98 2.39
N ARG A 18 -7.19 -5.68 3.25
CA ARG A 18 -6.64 -5.09 4.45
C ARG A 18 -5.57 -4.04 4.14
N VAL A 19 -4.68 -4.34 3.21
CA VAL A 19 -3.66 -3.37 2.77
C VAL A 19 -4.34 -2.12 2.20
N GLU A 20 -5.33 -2.30 1.35
CA GLU A 20 -6.07 -1.19 0.79
C GLU A 20 -6.74 -0.37 1.90
N GLN A 21 -7.35 -1.04 2.86
CA GLN A 21 -8.04 -0.38 3.96
C GLN A 21 -7.10 0.48 4.81
N VAL A 22 -5.95 -0.06 5.19
CA VAL A 22 -5.01 0.70 6.04
C VAL A 22 -4.38 1.88 5.30
N LEU A 23 -4.15 1.73 3.99
CA LEU A 23 -3.62 2.83 3.19
C LEU A 23 -4.68 3.92 3.01
N ASN A 24 -5.92 3.55 2.72
CA ASN A 24 -7.00 4.52 2.55
C ASN A 24 -7.39 5.21 3.85
N ALA A 25 -7.02 4.66 4.98
CA ALA A 25 -7.24 5.31 6.27
C ALA A 25 -6.31 6.50 6.50
N LEU A 26 -5.24 6.60 5.73
CA LEU A 26 -4.34 7.75 5.81
C LEU A 26 -4.94 8.95 5.12
N GLU A 27 -4.81 10.12 5.75
CA GLU A 27 -5.30 11.36 5.16
C GLU A 27 -4.50 11.71 3.91
N GLY A 28 -5.21 12.07 2.85
CA GLY A 28 -4.58 12.43 1.58
C GLY A 28 -4.10 11.26 0.75
N VAL A 29 -4.50 10.04 1.10
CA VAL A 29 -4.08 8.82 0.40
C VAL A 29 -5.28 8.10 -0.19
N SER A 30 -5.17 7.72 -1.46
CA SER A 30 -6.12 6.85 -2.14
C SER A 30 -5.35 5.68 -2.73
N ALA A 31 -5.67 4.47 -2.33
CA ALA A 31 -4.93 3.28 -2.74
C ALA A 31 -5.83 2.24 -3.39
N VAL A 32 -5.30 1.60 -4.43
CA VAL A 32 -5.94 0.46 -5.09
C VAL A 32 -4.92 -0.67 -5.12
N VAL A 33 -5.31 -1.82 -4.62
CA VAL A 33 -4.42 -2.98 -4.54
C VAL A 33 -4.77 -3.97 -5.65
N ASP A 34 -3.73 -4.43 -6.35
CA ASP A 34 -3.83 -5.49 -7.35
C ASP A 34 -3.21 -6.76 -6.78
N LEU A 35 -4.05 -7.70 -6.39
CA LEU A 35 -3.61 -8.94 -5.79
C LEU A 35 -2.81 -9.80 -6.79
N GLN A 36 -3.21 -9.80 -8.04
CA GLN A 36 -2.55 -10.59 -9.08
C GLN A 36 -1.12 -10.12 -9.32
N ALA A 37 -0.93 -8.81 -9.38
CA ALA A 37 0.38 -8.20 -9.57
C ALA A 37 1.14 -8.04 -8.25
N LYS A 38 0.49 -8.27 -7.12
CA LYS A 38 1.04 -8.08 -5.77
C LYS A 38 1.55 -6.66 -5.57
N THR A 39 0.80 -5.70 -6.09
CA THR A 39 1.16 -4.29 -6.03
C THR A 39 0.02 -3.46 -5.47
N ALA A 40 0.38 -2.32 -4.91
CA ALA A 40 -0.59 -1.31 -4.50
C ALA A 40 -0.26 -0.02 -5.25
N THR A 41 -1.23 0.48 -6.00
CA THR A 41 -1.10 1.78 -6.65
C THR A 41 -1.68 2.82 -5.70
N VAL A 42 -0.84 3.74 -5.27
CA VAL A 42 -1.20 4.73 -4.26
C VAL A 42 -1.14 6.11 -4.90
N THR A 43 -2.25 6.84 -4.80
CA THR A 43 -2.30 8.25 -5.14
C THR A 43 -2.30 9.03 -3.83
N CYS A 44 -1.33 9.91 -3.65
CA CYS A 44 -1.17 10.62 -2.39
C CYS A 44 -0.77 12.07 -2.61
N GLU A 45 -1.02 12.88 -1.59
CA GLU A 45 -0.59 14.27 -1.58
C GLU A 45 0.94 14.36 -1.38
N ALA A 46 1.51 15.49 -1.77
CA ALA A 46 2.96 15.69 -1.68
C ALA A 46 3.51 15.60 -0.25
N SER A 47 2.67 15.82 0.74
CA SER A 47 3.05 15.72 2.15
C SER A 47 3.20 14.28 2.63
N VAL A 48 2.68 13.32 1.88
CA VAL A 48 2.76 11.90 2.22
C VAL A 48 4.09 11.34 1.71
N THR A 49 4.86 10.71 2.58
CA THR A 49 6.18 10.16 2.25
C THR A 49 6.09 8.68 1.90
N ASP A 50 7.06 8.20 1.12
CA ASP A 50 7.16 6.77 0.81
C ASP A 50 7.35 5.94 2.08
N GLU A 51 8.09 6.48 3.03
CA GLU A 51 8.32 5.80 4.31
C GLU A 51 7.03 5.61 5.10
N LEU A 52 6.17 6.62 5.09
CA LEU A 52 4.88 6.50 5.78
C LEU A 52 4.02 5.40 5.15
N LEU A 53 3.99 5.34 3.82
CA LEU A 53 3.25 4.31 3.10
C LEU A 53 3.80 2.92 3.43
N ARG A 54 5.11 2.77 3.37
CA ARG A 54 5.76 1.50 3.67
C ARG A 54 5.50 1.07 5.10
N GLN A 55 5.65 1.98 6.04
CA GLN A 55 5.44 1.68 7.45
C GLN A 55 4.00 1.27 7.74
N THR A 56 3.05 1.92 7.10
CA THR A 56 1.63 1.59 7.25
C THR A 56 1.35 0.16 6.82
N VAL A 57 1.92 -0.27 5.68
CA VAL A 57 1.75 -1.63 5.18
C VAL A 57 2.46 -2.63 6.09
N GLU A 58 3.67 -2.31 6.52
CA GLU A 58 4.44 -3.20 7.40
C GLU A 58 3.75 -3.39 8.75
N ASN A 59 3.14 -2.34 9.28
CA ASN A 59 2.38 -2.43 10.52
C ASN A 59 1.16 -3.33 10.39
N ALA A 60 0.64 -3.51 9.18
CA ALA A 60 -0.46 -4.45 8.92
C ALA A 60 0.01 -5.89 8.80
N GLY A 61 1.31 -6.15 8.85
CA GLY A 61 1.88 -7.49 8.81
C GLY A 61 2.38 -7.94 7.45
N TYR A 62 2.56 -7.02 6.50
CA TYR A 62 3.04 -7.33 5.15
C TYR A 62 4.38 -6.68 4.90
N LYS A 63 5.14 -7.22 3.95
CA LYS A 63 6.46 -6.70 3.63
C LYS A 63 6.40 -5.91 2.33
N VAL A 64 6.93 -4.69 2.36
CA VAL A 64 7.07 -3.87 1.17
C VAL A 64 8.43 -4.13 0.56
N ILE A 65 8.43 -4.60 -0.70
CA ILE A 65 9.66 -4.93 -1.41
C ILE A 65 10.23 -3.70 -2.06
N SER A 66 9.37 -2.88 -2.67
CA SER A 66 9.81 -1.67 -3.35
C SER A 66 8.68 -0.64 -3.39
N VAL A 67 9.08 0.62 -3.51
CA VAL A 67 8.17 1.74 -3.74
C VAL A 67 8.73 2.51 -4.93
N ALA A 68 7.94 2.64 -5.98
CA ALA A 68 8.39 3.30 -7.21
C ALA A 68 7.53 4.50 -7.57
#